data_4b1beb5c1a3f5a1ff6249414c65eb09e
#
_entry.id   4b1beb5c1a3f5a1ff6249414c65eb09e
#
_cell.length_a   1.000
_cell.length_b   1.000
_cell.length_c   1.000
_cell.angle_alpha   90.00
_cell.angle_beta   90.00
_cell.angle_gamma   90.00
#
_symmetry.space_group_name_H-M   'P 1'
#
loop_
_entity.id
_entity.type
_entity.pdbx_description
1 polymer ?
#
loop_
_entity_poly.entity_id
_entity_poly.type
_entity_poly.pdbx_seq_one_letter_code
_entity_poly.pdbx_strand_id
1 'polypeptide(L)'
;MARLSIEPERQSARIWLTPILSTLAGSLLATLPFVGEFPLLPSFGLLIALGWRLLRPELWAAWVALPLGLADDLITGTTPGTAMTLWTITFLGIDLIDARPMWRDHWLDWWIASVAILFCAAGQWAIGYFVSGGGALWPIIPPTMLAILCFPPIARLCAALDRWRLAK
;
A
#
# COMPACT_ATOMS: atom_id res chain seq x y z
N MET A 1 -29.11 9.96 -31.19
CA MET A 1 -29.37 9.20 -29.95
C MET A 1 -28.18 8.27 -29.57
N ALA A 2 -26.95 8.77 -29.47
CA ALA A 2 -25.75 7.93 -29.22
C ALA A 2 -24.84 8.50 -28.11
N ARG A 3 -25.39 9.28 -27.15
CA ARG A 3 -24.57 9.90 -26.07
C ARG A 3 -24.75 9.29 -24.69
N LEU A 4 -25.58 8.26 -24.52
CA LEU A 4 -25.95 7.72 -23.19
C LEU A 4 -25.18 6.48 -22.75
N SER A 5 -24.29 5.90 -23.58
CA SER A 5 -23.58 4.67 -23.26
C SER A 5 -22.12 4.82 -22.82
N ILE A 6 -21.56 6.05 -22.87
CA ILE A 6 -20.13 6.28 -22.60
C ILE A 6 -19.87 6.71 -21.12
N GLU A 7 -20.87 7.24 -20.42
CA GLU A 7 -20.71 7.73 -19.06
C GLU A 7 -20.50 6.63 -18.01
N PRO A 8 -21.23 5.49 -18.00
CA PRO A 8 -21.05 4.45 -16.98
C PRO A 8 -19.69 3.75 -17.09
N GLU A 9 -19.15 3.56 -18.29
CA GLU A 9 -17.82 2.94 -18.47
C GLU A 9 -16.68 3.83 -17.96
N ARG A 10 -16.74 5.14 -18.25
CA ARG A 10 -15.73 6.09 -17.75
C ARG A 10 -15.76 6.24 -16.24
N GLN A 11 -16.94 6.16 -15.62
CA GLN A 11 -17.10 6.21 -14.18
C GLN A 11 -16.56 4.94 -13.53
N SER A 12 -16.82 3.78 -14.13
CA SER A 12 -16.30 2.49 -13.68
C SER A 12 -14.76 2.44 -13.77
N ALA A 13 -14.16 2.93 -14.85
CA ALA A 13 -12.72 2.98 -15.01
C ALA A 13 -12.03 3.90 -13.98
N ARG A 14 -12.59 5.07 -13.67
CA ARG A 14 -12.08 5.97 -12.64
C ARG A 14 -12.05 5.34 -11.26
N ILE A 15 -13.04 4.52 -10.95
CA ILE A 15 -13.17 3.86 -9.65
C ILE A 15 -11.97 2.93 -9.39
N TRP A 16 -11.49 2.22 -10.39
CA TRP A 16 -10.37 1.29 -10.27
C TRP A 16 -9.01 1.92 -10.54
N LEU A 17 -8.93 2.84 -11.51
CA LEU A 17 -7.66 3.44 -11.91
C LEU A 17 -7.08 4.38 -10.83
N THR A 18 -7.89 5.15 -10.13
CA THR A 18 -7.40 6.09 -9.13
C THR A 18 -6.60 5.41 -8.02
N PRO A 19 -7.08 4.34 -7.36
CA PRO A 19 -6.31 3.63 -6.35
C PRO A 19 -5.02 2.99 -6.90
N ILE A 20 -5.11 2.34 -8.07
CA ILE A 20 -3.96 1.70 -8.71
C ILE A 20 -2.89 2.74 -9.04
N LEU A 21 -3.26 3.81 -9.75
CA LEU A 21 -2.32 4.85 -10.16
C LEU A 21 -1.70 5.59 -8.96
N SER A 22 -2.48 5.85 -7.91
CA SER A 22 -1.94 6.49 -6.71
C SER A 22 -0.95 5.58 -5.98
N THR A 23 -1.18 4.27 -5.92
CA THR A 23 -0.25 3.31 -5.33
C THR A 23 1.04 3.23 -6.13
N LEU A 24 0.95 3.10 -7.46
CA LEU A 24 2.12 3.11 -8.34
C LEU A 24 2.89 4.43 -8.29
N ALA A 25 2.19 5.57 -8.19
CA ALA A 25 2.83 6.87 -7.99
C ALA A 25 3.59 6.91 -6.65
N GLY A 26 3.05 6.30 -5.60
CA GLY A 26 3.73 6.14 -4.31
C GLY A 26 5.01 5.30 -4.42
N SER A 27 4.97 4.20 -5.18
CA SER A 27 6.15 3.38 -5.45
C SER A 27 7.20 4.16 -6.25
N LEU A 28 6.77 4.93 -7.26
CA LEU A 28 7.67 5.79 -8.04
C LEU A 28 8.33 6.90 -7.20
N LEU A 29 7.67 7.42 -6.18
CA LEU A 29 8.29 8.37 -5.26
C LEU A 29 9.55 7.81 -4.59
N ALA A 30 9.58 6.50 -4.32
CA ALA A 30 10.75 5.84 -3.72
C ALA A 30 11.98 5.80 -4.66
N THR A 31 11.78 5.93 -5.98
CA THR A 31 12.87 5.91 -6.98
C THR A 31 13.48 7.28 -7.26
N LEU A 32 12.90 8.35 -6.71
CA LEU A 32 13.45 9.70 -6.92
C LEU A 32 14.84 9.81 -6.27
N PRO A 33 15.82 10.43 -6.94
CA PRO A 33 17.21 10.48 -6.49
C PRO A 33 17.36 11.15 -5.11
N PHE A 34 16.50 12.11 -4.79
CA PHE A 34 16.47 12.74 -3.46
C PHE A 34 16.01 11.79 -2.35
N VAL A 35 15.25 10.75 -2.69
CA VAL A 35 14.72 9.76 -1.75
C VAL A 35 15.72 8.62 -1.57
N GLY A 36 16.43 8.22 -2.64
CA GLY A 36 17.42 7.14 -2.62
C GLY A 36 18.67 7.46 -1.76
N GLU A 37 19.01 8.72 -1.57
CA GLU A 37 20.11 9.14 -0.70
C GLU A 37 19.74 9.16 0.80
N PHE A 38 18.46 9.17 1.12
CA PHE A 38 17.97 9.12 2.50
C PHE A 38 17.29 7.78 2.79
N PRO A 39 17.98 6.80 3.39
CA PRO A 39 17.40 5.50 3.77
C PRO A 39 16.34 5.60 4.87
N LEU A 40 15.87 6.82 5.16
CA LEU A 40 14.86 7.13 6.17
C LEU A 40 13.45 7.13 5.62
N LEU A 41 13.27 7.17 4.29
CA LEU A 41 11.95 7.35 3.70
C LEU A 41 11.18 6.03 3.64
N PRO A 42 9.88 6.06 4.00
CA PRO A 42 9.05 4.87 4.01
C PRO A 42 8.65 4.44 2.60
N SER A 43 8.25 3.18 2.44
CA SER A 43 7.60 2.69 1.22
C SER A 43 6.22 3.33 1.06
N PHE A 44 6.13 4.44 0.31
CA PHE A 44 4.85 5.13 0.07
C PHE A 44 3.86 4.27 -0.70
N GLY A 45 4.33 3.36 -1.58
CA GLY A 45 3.49 2.41 -2.28
C GLY A 45 2.68 1.54 -1.32
N LEU A 46 3.35 0.92 -0.35
CA LEU A 46 2.71 0.12 0.70
C LEU A 46 1.71 0.94 1.52
N LEU A 47 2.09 2.16 1.93
CA LEU A 47 1.23 3.01 2.75
C LEU A 47 -0.06 3.40 2.03
N ILE A 48 0.02 3.75 0.75
CA ILE A 48 -1.14 4.08 -0.07
C ILE A 48 -2.00 2.84 -0.33
N ALA A 49 -1.37 1.69 -0.63
CA ALA A 49 -2.07 0.42 -0.79
C ALA A 49 -2.87 0.03 0.46
N LEU A 50 -2.26 0.13 1.65
CA LEU A 50 -2.93 -0.08 2.94
C LEU A 50 -4.04 0.94 3.19
N GLY A 51 -3.79 2.22 2.88
CA GLY A 51 -4.79 3.27 3.00
C GLY A 51 -6.05 2.97 2.18
N TRP A 52 -5.90 2.56 0.93
CA TRP A 52 -7.03 2.14 0.09
C TRP A 52 -7.69 0.86 0.59
N ARG A 53 -6.90 -0.14 0.98
CA ARG A 53 -7.43 -1.41 1.48
C ARG A 53 -8.29 -1.24 2.72
N LEU A 54 -7.87 -0.41 3.66
CA LEU A 54 -8.62 -0.13 4.88
C LEU A 54 -9.81 0.80 4.63
N LEU A 55 -9.72 1.73 3.65
CA LEU A 55 -10.80 2.64 3.31
C LEU A 55 -11.93 1.95 2.54
N ARG A 56 -11.60 1.05 1.61
CA ARG A 56 -12.53 0.40 0.69
C ARG A 56 -12.23 -1.09 0.53
N PRO A 57 -12.48 -1.92 1.54
CA PRO A 57 -12.22 -3.36 1.49
C PRO A 57 -12.93 -4.05 0.33
N GLU A 58 -14.10 -3.54 -0.08
CA GLU A 58 -14.92 -4.09 -1.17
C GLU A 58 -14.22 -4.01 -2.54
N LEU A 59 -13.39 -2.97 -2.76
CA LEU A 59 -12.70 -2.76 -4.03
C LEU A 59 -11.33 -3.46 -4.07
N TRP A 60 -10.74 -3.74 -2.92
CA TRP A 60 -9.37 -4.23 -2.80
C TRP A 60 -9.33 -5.63 -2.20
N ALA A 61 -9.78 -6.61 -2.99
CA ALA A 61 -9.59 -8.02 -2.64
C ALA A 61 -8.09 -8.35 -2.56
N ALA A 62 -7.73 -9.34 -1.72
CA ALA A 62 -6.32 -9.71 -1.48
C ALA A 62 -5.50 -10.00 -2.73
N TRP A 63 -6.14 -10.53 -3.79
CA TRP A 63 -5.44 -10.81 -5.06
C TRP A 63 -4.90 -9.57 -5.77
N VAL A 64 -5.44 -8.36 -5.50
CA VAL A 64 -4.95 -7.10 -6.10
C VAL A 64 -3.55 -6.75 -5.58
N ALA A 65 -3.20 -7.22 -4.38
CA ALA A 65 -1.85 -7.06 -3.83
C ALA A 65 -0.77 -7.75 -4.66
N LEU A 66 -1.10 -8.86 -5.34
CA LEU A 66 -0.16 -9.61 -6.18
C LEU A 66 0.44 -8.73 -7.31
N PRO A 67 -0.36 -8.21 -8.25
CA PRO A 67 0.18 -7.39 -9.34
C PRO A 67 0.73 -6.06 -8.85
N LEU A 68 0.17 -5.44 -7.80
CA LEU A 68 0.68 -4.18 -7.27
C LEU A 68 2.02 -4.35 -6.55
N GLY A 69 2.17 -5.40 -5.74
CA GLY A 69 3.43 -5.72 -5.08
C GLY A 69 4.51 -6.12 -6.09
N LEU A 70 4.17 -6.85 -7.15
CA LEU A 70 5.11 -7.14 -8.22
C LEU A 70 5.53 -5.86 -8.96
N ALA A 71 4.62 -4.95 -9.22
CA ALA A 71 4.94 -3.66 -9.83
C ALA A 71 5.84 -2.82 -8.91
N ASP A 72 5.60 -2.83 -7.60
CA ASP A 72 6.46 -2.16 -6.61
C ASP A 72 7.87 -2.75 -6.62
N ASP A 73 8.02 -4.08 -6.60
CA ASP A 73 9.31 -4.76 -6.69
C ASP A 73 10.10 -4.35 -7.96
N LEU A 74 9.42 -4.28 -9.11
CA LEU A 74 10.03 -3.89 -10.37
C LEU A 74 10.42 -2.40 -10.41
N ILE A 75 9.60 -1.53 -9.82
CA ILE A 75 9.85 -0.09 -9.76
C ILE A 75 11.00 0.23 -8.80
N THR A 76 10.99 -0.38 -7.62
CA THR A 76 11.99 -0.12 -6.57
C THR A 76 13.29 -0.88 -6.76
N GLY A 77 13.32 -1.87 -7.68
CA GLY A 77 14.49 -2.70 -7.93
C GLY A 77 14.80 -3.68 -6.79
N THR A 78 13.81 -3.98 -5.95
CA THR A 78 13.92 -4.99 -4.90
C THR A 78 13.89 -6.40 -5.47
N THR A 79 14.21 -7.40 -4.65
CA THR A 79 14.14 -8.81 -5.09
C THR A 79 12.72 -9.14 -5.57
N PRO A 80 12.55 -9.49 -6.86
CA PRO A 80 11.21 -9.76 -7.41
C PRO A 80 10.46 -10.81 -6.59
N GLY A 81 9.19 -10.50 -6.24
CA GLY A 81 8.35 -11.34 -5.43
C GLY A 81 8.34 -11.01 -3.93
N THR A 82 9.22 -10.11 -3.47
CA THR A 82 9.26 -9.71 -2.05
C THR A 82 8.03 -8.91 -1.65
N ALA A 83 7.79 -7.76 -2.26
CA ALA A 83 6.59 -6.97 -1.97
C ALA A 83 5.33 -7.71 -2.41
N MET A 84 5.37 -8.41 -3.55
CA MET A 84 4.26 -9.25 -4.01
C MET A 84 3.77 -10.22 -2.94
N THR A 85 4.67 -10.98 -2.29
CA THR A 85 4.30 -11.96 -1.26
C THR A 85 3.89 -11.30 0.04
N LEU A 86 4.65 -10.32 0.51
CA LEU A 86 4.38 -9.65 1.79
C LEU A 86 3.07 -8.87 1.77
N TRP A 87 2.79 -8.13 0.69
CA TRP A 87 1.52 -7.39 0.54
C TRP A 87 0.33 -8.34 0.45
N THR A 88 0.48 -9.46 -0.27
CA THR A 88 -0.59 -10.45 -0.39
C THR A 88 -0.91 -11.09 0.95
N ILE A 89 0.11 -11.51 1.71
CA ILE A 89 -0.08 -12.07 3.06
C ILE A 89 -0.73 -11.04 3.98
N THR A 90 -0.30 -9.78 3.91
CA THR A 90 -0.86 -8.68 4.67
C THR A 90 -2.34 -8.47 4.35
N PHE A 91 -2.71 -8.43 3.06
CA PHE A 91 -4.09 -8.24 2.64
C PHE A 91 -4.98 -9.42 3.03
N LEU A 92 -4.48 -10.66 2.92
CA LEU A 92 -5.17 -11.85 3.42
C LEU A 92 -5.36 -11.79 4.93
N GLY A 93 -4.36 -11.33 5.68
CA GLY A 93 -4.48 -11.13 7.12
C GLY A 93 -5.56 -10.10 7.47
N ILE A 94 -5.64 -9.01 6.73
CA ILE A 94 -6.70 -8.00 6.89
C ILE A 94 -8.08 -8.58 6.55
N ASP A 95 -8.20 -9.42 5.49
CA ASP A 95 -9.45 -10.10 5.15
C ASP A 95 -9.95 -10.98 6.29
N LEU A 96 -9.05 -11.70 6.97
CA LEU A 96 -9.39 -12.53 8.14
C LEU A 96 -9.89 -11.70 9.32
N ILE A 97 -9.37 -10.50 9.50
CA ILE A 97 -9.81 -9.56 10.54
C ILE A 97 -11.17 -8.96 10.16
N ASP A 98 -11.35 -8.54 8.90
CA ASP A 98 -12.58 -7.93 8.38
C ASP A 98 -13.76 -8.91 8.36
N ALA A 99 -13.51 -10.22 8.26
CA ALA A 99 -14.53 -11.26 8.35
C ALA A 99 -15.23 -11.31 9.73
N ARG A 100 -14.67 -10.68 10.75
CA ARG A 100 -15.28 -10.57 12.07
C ARG A 100 -16.03 -9.24 12.19
N PRO A 101 -17.31 -9.23 12.61
CA PRO A 101 -18.08 -8.00 12.83
C PRO A 101 -17.46 -7.25 14.02
N MET A 102 -16.55 -6.36 13.73
CA MET A 102 -15.90 -5.50 14.71
C MET A 102 -16.23 -4.05 14.39
N TRP A 103 -16.52 -3.28 15.42
CA TRP A 103 -16.72 -1.83 15.27
C TRP A 103 -15.40 -1.21 14.80
N ARG A 104 -15.38 -0.75 13.55
CA ARG A 104 -14.18 -0.12 12.97
C ARG A 104 -14.10 1.32 13.46
N ASP A 105 -13.10 1.57 14.27
CA ASP A 105 -12.72 2.90 14.70
C ASP A 105 -11.40 3.29 14.04
N HIS A 106 -11.16 4.58 13.80
CA HIS A 106 -9.93 5.09 13.20
C HIS A 106 -8.65 4.62 13.92
N TRP A 107 -8.73 4.39 15.22
CA TRP A 107 -7.64 3.83 16.03
C TRP A 107 -7.32 2.39 15.65
N LEU A 108 -8.33 1.60 15.38
CA LEU A 108 -8.15 0.21 14.98
C LEU A 108 -7.48 0.12 13.61
N ASP A 109 -7.91 0.95 12.65
CA ASP A 109 -7.30 1.01 11.33
C ASP A 109 -5.80 1.38 11.41
N TRP A 110 -5.45 2.32 12.30
CA TRP A 110 -4.07 2.69 12.55
C TRP A 110 -3.25 1.54 13.15
N TRP A 111 -3.81 0.79 14.11
CA TRP A 111 -3.15 -0.38 14.69
C TRP A 111 -2.94 -1.48 13.66
N ILE A 112 -3.97 -1.80 12.86
CA ILE A 112 -3.88 -2.80 11.78
C ILE A 112 -2.79 -2.39 10.78
N ALA A 113 -2.78 -1.14 10.36
CA ALA A 113 -1.75 -0.61 9.46
C ALA A 113 -0.36 -0.68 10.07
N SER A 114 -0.21 -0.35 11.36
CA SER A 114 1.07 -0.40 12.06
C SER A 114 1.64 -1.82 12.13
N VAL A 115 0.80 -2.81 12.44
CA VAL A 115 1.19 -4.23 12.44
C VAL A 115 1.55 -4.69 11.03
N ALA A 116 0.78 -4.29 10.01
CA ALA A 116 1.04 -4.61 8.62
C ALA A 116 2.39 -4.02 8.14
N ILE A 117 2.68 -2.77 8.49
CA ILE A 117 3.96 -2.10 8.18
C ILE A 117 5.12 -2.82 8.85
N LEU A 118 5.00 -3.14 10.14
CA LEU A 118 6.02 -3.89 10.87
C LEU A 118 6.27 -5.27 10.27
N PHE A 119 5.21 -5.98 9.91
CA PHE A 119 5.30 -7.28 9.26
C PHE A 119 6.03 -7.20 7.91
N CYS A 120 5.67 -6.23 7.06
CA CYS A 120 6.33 -6.02 5.77
C CYS A 120 7.80 -5.63 5.95
N ALA A 121 8.12 -4.74 6.88
CA ALA A 121 9.50 -4.33 7.16
C ALA A 121 10.36 -5.49 7.66
N ALA A 122 9.83 -6.30 8.60
CA ALA A 122 10.51 -7.48 9.09
C ALA A 122 10.70 -8.55 8.00
N GLY A 123 9.68 -8.75 7.16
CA GLY A 123 9.75 -9.69 6.03
C GLY A 123 10.76 -9.27 4.98
N GLN A 124 10.80 -7.99 4.60
CA GLN A 124 11.80 -7.46 3.68
C GLN A 124 13.21 -7.64 4.24
N TRP A 125 13.41 -7.33 5.52
CA TRP A 125 14.70 -7.56 6.17
C TRP A 125 15.09 -9.04 6.17
N ALA A 126 14.18 -9.93 6.53
CA ALA A 126 14.44 -11.35 6.57
C ALA A 126 14.83 -11.90 5.19
N ILE A 127 14.10 -11.53 4.13
CA ILE A 127 14.42 -11.91 2.76
C ILE A 127 15.79 -11.35 2.37
N GLY A 128 16.06 -10.07 2.63
CA GLY A 128 17.35 -9.45 2.37
C GLY A 128 18.49 -10.14 3.12
N TYR A 129 18.29 -10.53 4.36
CA TYR A 129 19.26 -11.27 5.17
C TYR A 129 19.62 -12.62 4.54
N PHE A 130 18.63 -13.38 4.09
CA PHE A 130 18.86 -14.69 3.45
C PHE A 130 19.48 -14.58 2.05
N VAL A 131 19.12 -13.54 1.29
CA VAL A 131 19.62 -13.36 -0.08
C VAL A 131 21.03 -12.76 -0.10
N SER A 132 21.31 -11.79 0.79
CA SER A 132 22.56 -11.02 0.79
C SER A 132 23.57 -11.49 1.85
N GLY A 133 23.26 -12.53 2.60
CA GLY A 133 24.19 -13.10 3.57
C GLY A 133 24.38 -12.31 4.86
N GLY A 134 23.44 -11.46 5.21
CA GLY A 134 23.41 -10.73 6.47
C GLY A 134 23.20 -9.22 6.32
N GLY A 135 22.58 -8.61 7.30
CA GLY A 135 22.34 -7.18 7.38
C GLY A 135 21.96 -6.74 8.80
N ALA A 136 22.43 -5.56 9.22
CA ALA A 136 22.06 -4.99 10.50
C ALA A 136 20.57 -4.64 10.51
N LEU A 137 19.91 -4.80 11.65
CA LEU A 137 18.49 -4.41 11.83
C LEU A 137 18.31 -2.89 11.94
N TRP A 138 19.36 -2.19 12.38
CA TRP A 138 19.29 -0.77 12.69
C TRP A 138 18.78 0.13 11.55
N PRO A 139 19.16 -0.06 10.27
CA PRO A 139 18.72 0.81 9.18
C PRO A 139 17.22 0.73 8.87
N ILE A 140 16.52 -0.31 9.35
CA ILE A 140 15.10 -0.54 9.05
C ILE A 140 14.20 0.17 10.05
N ILE A 141 14.71 0.46 11.25
CA ILE A 141 13.91 1.05 12.32
C ILE A 141 13.41 2.45 11.95
N PRO A 142 14.26 3.41 11.49
CA PRO A 142 13.81 4.76 11.18
C PRO A 142 12.73 4.82 10.08
N PRO A 143 12.87 4.18 8.91
CA PRO A 143 11.83 4.23 7.89
C PRO A 143 10.53 3.56 8.33
N THR A 144 10.60 2.51 9.15
CA THR A 144 9.41 1.83 9.69
C THR A 144 8.66 2.73 10.68
N MET A 145 9.37 3.40 11.58
CA MET A 145 8.76 4.37 12.51
C MET A 145 8.12 5.53 11.76
N LEU A 146 8.82 6.05 10.75
CA LEU A 146 8.29 7.13 9.92
C LEU A 146 7.06 6.66 9.13
N ALA A 147 7.05 5.42 8.61
CA ALA A 147 5.92 4.82 7.93
C ALA A 147 4.66 4.81 8.82
N ILE A 148 4.79 4.35 10.05
CA ILE A 148 3.70 4.29 11.03
C ILE A 148 3.16 5.70 11.34
N LEU A 149 4.04 6.68 11.51
CA LEU A 149 3.65 8.07 11.76
C LEU A 149 3.03 8.75 10.53
N CYS A 150 3.48 8.41 9.33
CA CYS A 150 2.95 8.94 8.07
C CYS A 150 1.63 8.28 7.63
N PHE A 151 1.24 7.16 8.24
CA PHE A 151 0.02 6.47 7.83
C PHE A 151 -1.26 7.31 7.99
N PRO A 152 -1.52 8.01 9.12
CA PRO A 152 -2.75 8.82 9.27
C PRO A 152 -2.91 9.93 8.22
N PRO A 153 -1.89 10.74 7.88
CA PRO A 153 -2.01 11.72 6.80
C PRO A 153 -2.22 11.06 5.44
N ILE A 154 -1.59 9.91 5.15
CA ILE A 154 -1.78 9.17 3.89
C ILE A 154 -3.20 8.59 3.80
N ALA A 155 -3.73 8.05 4.88
CA ALA A 155 -5.13 7.59 4.93
C ALA A 155 -6.11 8.73 4.65
N ARG A 156 -5.85 9.94 5.17
CA ARG A 156 -6.64 11.14 4.86
C ARG A 156 -6.51 11.55 3.39
N LEU A 157 -5.33 11.43 2.80
CA LEU A 157 -5.10 11.67 1.38
C LEU A 157 -5.91 10.68 0.53
N CYS A 158 -5.88 9.38 0.85
CA CYS A 158 -6.69 8.37 0.18
C CYS A 158 -8.19 8.70 0.29
N ALA A 159 -8.66 9.11 1.46
CA ALA A 159 -10.05 9.53 1.66
C ALA A 159 -10.41 10.80 0.86
N ALA A 160 -9.48 11.74 0.70
CA ALA A 160 -9.68 12.91 -0.15
C ALA A 160 -9.77 12.55 -1.63
N LEU A 161 -8.89 11.67 -2.10
CA LEU A 161 -8.92 11.13 -3.46
C LEU A 161 -10.20 10.32 -3.72
N ASP A 162 -10.68 9.57 -2.73
CA ASP A 162 -11.94 8.83 -2.82
C ASP A 162 -13.13 9.77 -3.00
N ARG A 163 -13.20 10.83 -2.21
CA ARG A 163 -14.24 11.87 -2.38
C ARG A 163 -14.15 12.56 -3.74
N TRP A 164 -12.93 12.89 -4.20
CA TRP A 164 -12.73 13.53 -5.49
C TRP A 164 -13.16 12.64 -6.67
N ARG A 165 -12.87 11.35 -6.64
CA ARG A 165 -13.30 10.42 -7.69
C ARG A 165 -14.80 10.19 -7.72
N LEU A 166 -15.48 10.32 -6.57
CA LEU A 166 -16.93 10.16 -6.42
C LEU A 166 -17.70 11.47 -6.62
N ALA A 167 -17.02 12.61 -6.54
CA ALA A 167 -17.62 13.91 -6.88
C ALA A 167 -17.96 13.95 -8.37
N LYS A 168 -19.24 14.17 -8.65
CA LYS A 168 -19.80 14.34 -10.00
C LYS A 168 -19.50 15.72 -10.55
#